data_bc14d7ce48930109504eca9ab982fc04
#
_entry.id   bc14d7ce48930109504eca9ab982fc04
#
_cell.length_a   1.000
_cell.length_b   1.000
_cell.length_c   1.000
_cell.angle_alpha   90.00
_cell.angle_beta   90.00
_cell.angle_gamma   90.00
#
_symmetry.space_group_name_H-M   'P 1'
#
loop_
_entity.id
_entity.type
_entity.pdbx_description
1 polymer ?
#
loop_
_entity_poly.entity_id
_entity_poly.type
_entity_poly.pdbx_seq_one_letter_code
_entity_poly.pdbx_strand_id
1 'polypeptide(L)'
;SNYIGGIFGSMVAGTSVKINKVVNLGKISATNNVGGIIGKTSGKDIEVYDAANFGVIQGIAGDKEYGVGGIAGAAEDAITIYKSVNHGNITINRNAKYYGAGGILGYVKQGGAHVRYCCNRANIDYPKDKEDSHGIGGIVGSIEKANDNDDSYVLDCYNMGEINGQQKAISTLGTDYRGGIVGNLGSHGRCYRAV
;
A
#
# COMPACT_ATOMS: atom_id res chain seq x y z
N SER A 1 -16.10 9.29 -4.77
CA SER A 1 -14.85 8.56 -4.52
C SER A 1 -14.06 9.35 -3.50
N ASN A 2 -13.87 8.80 -2.32
CA ASN A 2 -13.18 9.50 -1.24
C ASN A 2 -11.76 8.96 -1.14
N TYR A 3 -10.78 9.76 -1.59
CA TYR A 3 -9.36 9.48 -1.38
C TYR A 3 -8.92 10.23 -0.14
N ILE A 4 -8.42 9.54 0.87
CA ILE A 4 -8.05 10.16 2.15
C ILE A 4 -6.63 9.78 2.54
N GLY A 5 -5.84 10.80 2.76
CA GLY A 5 -4.50 10.72 3.36
C GLY A 5 -4.40 11.68 4.53
N GLY A 6 -3.49 11.41 5.44
CA GLY A 6 -3.26 12.29 6.57
C GLY A 6 -2.76 13.68 6.20
N ILE A 7 -2.11 13.79 5.03
CA ILE A 7 -1.59 15.05 4.50
C ILE A 7 -2.26 15.39 3.16
N PHE A 8 -2.34 14.43 2.25
CA PHE A 8 -2.92 14.61 0.91
C PHE A 8 -4.00 13.56 0.63
N GLY A 9 -5.24 13.99 0.37
CA GLY A 9 -6.32 13.07 -0.05
C GLY A 9 -6.05 12.49 -1.45
N SER A 10 -5.86 13.34 -2.43
CA SER A 10 -5.47 12.99 -3.79
C SER A 10 -4.40 13.94 -4.31
N MET A 11 -3.46 13.38 -5.05
CA MET A 11 -2.40 14.13 -5.70
C MET A 11 -2.36 13.77 -7.19
N VAL A 12 -2.45 14.78 -8.03
CA VAL A 12 -2.33 14.65 -9.48
C VAL A 12 -1.12 15.47 -9.92
N ALA A 13 -0.09 14.81 -10.40
CA ALA A 13 1.15 15.48 -10.80
C ALA A 13 1.27 15.53 -12.33
N GLY A 14 1.30 16.74 -12.89
CA GLY A 14 1.71 16.97 -14.28
C GLY A 14 3.23 17.11 -14.44
N THR A 15 3.92 17.33 -13.33
CA THR A 15 5.38 17.47 -13.22
C THR A 15 5.86 16.74 -11.97
N SER A 16 7.18 16.58 -11.81
CA SER A 16 7.77 15.95 -10.62
C SER A 16 7.31 16.63 -9.31
N VAL A 17 6.84 15.84 -8.36
CA VAL A 17 6.44 16.30 -7.02
C VAL A 17 7.22 15.54 -5.97
N LYS A 18 7.85 16.28 -5.06
CA LYS A 18 8.60 15.73 -3.92
C LYS A 18 7.93 16.09 -2.61
N ILE A 19 7.61 15.04 -1.82
CA ILE A 19 7.12 15.16 -0.46
C ILE A 19 8.24 14.70 0.47
N ASN A 20 8.59 15.54 1.41
CA ASN A 20 9.73 15.27 2.27
C ASN A 20 9.45 15.65 3.73
N LYS A 21 9.87 14.81 4.68
CA LYS A 21 9.81 15.06 6.14
C LYS A 21 8.39 15.38 6.63
N VAL A 22 7.45 14.53 6.30
CA VAL A 22 6.04 14.67 6.70
C VAL A 22 5.65 13.60 7.71
N VAL A 23 4.82 13.98 8.68
CA VAL A 23 4.38 13.09 9.75
C VAL A 23 2.87 13.16 9.90
N ASN A 24 2.21 12.01 9.93
CA ASN A 24 0.82 11.88 10.34
C ASN A 24 0.73 11.25 11.73
N LEU A 25 0.02 11.91 12.64
CA LEU A 25 -0.29 11.42 13.99
C LEU A 25 -1.77 11.08 14.15
N GLY A 26 -2.61 11.51 13.20
CA GLY A 26 -4.05 11.39 13.28
C GLY A 26 -4.56 10.05 12.75
N LYS A 27 -5.63 9.54 13.37
CA LYS A 27 -6.38 8.38 12.85
C LYS A 27 -7.04 8.73 11.53
N ILE A 28 -6.98 7.82 10.56
CA ILE A 28 -7.60 7.95 9.25
C ILE A 28 -8.58 6.81 9.03
N SER A 29 -9.77 7.14 8.52
CA SER A 29 -10.81 6.16 8.23
C SER A 29 -11.52 6.56 6.94
N ALA A 30 -11.56 5.67 5.94
CA ALA A 30 -12.15 5.98 4.65
C ALA A 30 -12.63 4.73 3.89
N THR A 31 -13.49 4.97 2.89
CA THR A 31 -14.12 3.92 2.09
C THR A 31 -13.36 3.55 0.81
N ASN A 32 -12.41 4.38 0.39
CA ASN A 32 -11.61 4.16 -0.83
C ASN A 32 -10.11 4.22 -0.51
N ASN A 33 -9.27 4.67 -1.43
CA ASN A 33 -7.84 4.71 -1.23
C ASN A 33 -7.45 5.49 0.02
N VAL A 34 -6.80 4.81 0.94
CA VAL A 34 -6.46 5.32 2.27
C VAL A 34 -4.97 5.16 2.52
N GLY A 35 -4.30 6.26 2.80
CA GLY A 35 -2.89 6.24 3.16
C GLY A 35 -2.60 7.13 4.36
N GLY A 36 -1.60 6.77 5.13
CA GLY A 36 -1.17 7.58 6.28
C GLY A 36 -0.72 8.98 5.89
N ILE A 37 -0.14 9.12 4.72
CA ILE A 37 0.31 10.41 4.17
C ILE A 37 -0.52 10.78 2.94
N ILE A 38 -0.67 9.87 1.97
CA ILE A 38 -1.34 10.12 0.69
C ILE A 38 -2.42 9.06 0.46
N GLY A 39 -3.66 9.47 0.19
CA GLY A 39 -4.73 8.56 -0.19
C GLY A 39 -4.51 7.95 -1.57
N LYS A 40 -4.36 8.81 -2.58
CA LYS A 40 -4.14 8.38 -3.96
C LYS A 40 -3.18 9.31 -4.70
N THR A 41 -2.35 8.72 -5.56
CA THR A 41 -1.53 9.47 -6.52
C THR A 41 -1.89 9.13 -7.96
N SER A 42 -1.75 10.10 -8.87
CA SER A 42 -1.75 9.90 -10.32
C SER A 42 -0.79 10.87 -10.99
N GLY A 43 -0.21 10.47 -12.11
CA GLY A 43 0.82 11.24 -12.81
C GLY A 43 2.23 10.74 -12.49
N LYS A 44 3.20 11.32 -13.17
CA LYS A 44 4.60 10.84 -13.15
C LYS A 44 5.40 11.49 -12.04
N ASP A 45 6.47 10.80 -11.64
CA ASP A 45 7.55 11.31 -10.78
C ASP A 45 7.08 11.83 -9.41
N ILE A 46 6.19 11.07 -8.75
CA ILE A 46 5.82 11.36 -7.37
C ILE A 46 6.78 10.64 -6.44
N GLU A 47 7.49 11.42 -5.63
CA GLU A 47 8.52 10.94 -4.73
C GLU A 47 8.18 11.31 -3.28
N VAL A 48 8.21 10.33 -2.39
CA VAL A 48 7.96 10.48 -0.94
C VAL A 48 9.22 10.09 -0.18
N TYR A 49 9.77 11.02 0.58
CA TYR A 49 10.99 10.82 1.36
C TYR A 49 10.76 11.10 2.84
N ASP A 50 11.38 10.30 3.70
CA ASP A 50 11.41 10.53 5.15
C ASP A 50 10.00 10.78 5.74
N ALA A 51 9.00 10.05 5.25
CA ALA A 51 7.64 10.16 5.73
C ALA A 51 7.39 9.17 6.89
N ALA A 52 6.62 9.59 7.90
CA ALA A 52 6.25 8.75 9.02
C ALA A 52 4.75 8.78 9.30
N ASN A 53 4.14 7.62 9.43
CA ASN A 53 2.76 7.49 9.90
C ASN A 53 2.72 6.81 11.26
N PHE A 54 2.13 7.47 12.24
CA PHE A 54 1.82 6.93 13.56
C PHE A 54 0.31 6.74 13.79
N GLY A 55 -0.50 7.34 12.93
CA GLY A 55 -1.95 7.25 13.01
C GLY A 55 -2.49 5.90 12.56
N VAL A 56 -3.51 5.40 13.25
CA VAL A 56 -4.23 4.19 12.85
C VAL A 56 -4.96 4.43 11.54
N ILE A 57 -4.88 3.45 10.63
CA ILE A 57 -5.54 3.49 9.33
C ILE A 57 -6.66 2.46 9.30
N GLN A 58 -7.85 2.89 8.92
CA GLN A 58 -9.01 2.02 8.74
C GLN A 58 -9.54 2.12 7.30
N GLY A 59 -9.40 1.03 6.54
CA GLY A 59 -10.12 0.82 5.29
C GLY A 59 -11.54 0.34 5.58
N ILE A 60 -12.55 1.20 5.36
CA ILE A 60 -13.96 0.88 5.50
C ILE A 60 -14.49 0.39 4.14
N ALA A 61 -15.57 -0.36 4.11
CA ALA A 61 -16.15 -0.92 2.88
C ALA A 61 -16.29 0.07 1.72
N GLY A 62 -16.01 -0.40 0.53
CA GLY A 62 -16.23 0.31 -0.74
C GLY A 62 -16.41 -0.68 -1.90
N ASP A 63 -16.94 -0.21 -3.05
CA ASP A 63 -17.34 -1.05 -4.20
C ASP A 63 -16.36 -1.04 -5.38
N LYS A 64 -15.18 -0.44 -5.23
CA LYS A 64 -14.22 -0.22 -6.34
C LYS A 64 -12.76 -0.47 -5.93
N GLU A 65 -11.88 -0.42 -6.91
CA GLU A 65 -10.42 -0.59 -6.78
C GLU A 65 -9.79 0.27 -5.67
N TYR A 66 -9.29 -0.34 -4.59
CA TYR A 66 -8.71 0.37 -3.46
C TYR A 66 -7.33 -0.11 -3.12
N GLY A 67 -6.54 0.85 -2.61
CA GLY A 67 -5.33 0.56 -1.88
C GLY A 67 -5.42 1.09 -0.45
N VAL A 68 -4.93 0.31 0.50
CA VAL A 68 -4.74 0.74 1.89
C VAL A 68 -3.27 0.62 2.23
N GLY A 69 -2.63 1.73 2.56
CA GLY A 69 -1.18 1.74 2.84
C GLY A 69 -0.80 2.63 4.02
N GLY A 70 0.24 2.24 4.72
CA GLY A 70 0.75 3.02 5.85
C GLY A 70 1.26 4.42 5.45
N ILE A 71 1.79 4.55 4.25
CA ILE A 71 2.24 5.83 3.68
C ILE A 71 1.36 6.24 2.51
N ALA A 72 1.21 5.41 1.48
CA ALA A 72 0.37 5.71 0.34
C ALA A 72 -0.67 4.61 0.11
N GLY A 73 -1.94 5.00 -0.07
CA GLY A 73 -3.03 4.05 -0.31
C GLY A 73 -2.92 3.43 -1.70
N ALA A 74 -2.97 4.24 -2.75
CA ALA A 74 -2.83 3.78 -4.11
C ALA A 74 -2.04 4.74 -5.00
N ALA A 75 -1.41 4.17 -6.03
CA ALA A 75 -0.84 4.92 -7.14
C ALA A 75 -1.42 4.41 -8.47
N GLU A 76 -1.90 5.32 -9.31
CA GLU A 76 -2.31 4.97 -10.67
C GLU A 76 -1.11 4.80 -11.60
N ASP A 77 -0.06 5.57 -11.36
CA ASP A 77 1.18 5.59 -12.13
C ASP A 77 2.39 5.32 -11.22
N ALA A 78 3.59 5.59 -11.71
CA ALA A 78 4.82 5.38 -10.96
C ALA A 78 4.90 6.18 -9.66
N ILE A 79 5.39 5.54 -8.60
CA ILE A 79 5.64 6.16 -7.30
C ILE A 79 6.97 5.70 -6.71
N THR A 80 7.70 6.64 -6.13
CA THR A 80 8.90 6.34 -5.34
C THR A 80 8.63 6.64 -3.86
N ILE A 81 8.88 5.67 -2.99
CA ILE A 81 8.81 5.84 -1.52
C ILE A 81 10.15 5.43 -0.93
N TYR A 82 10.77 6.36 -0.21
CA TYR A 82 12.12 6.20 0.27
C TYR A 82 12.26 6.59 1.74
N LYS A 83 12.97 5.78 2.55
CA LYS A 83 13.24 6.03 3.98
C LYS A 83 12.00 6.37 4.81
N SER A 84 10.88 5.72 4.52
CA SER A 84 9.61 6.01 5.17
C SER A 84 9.21 4.90 6.14
N VAL A 85 8.48 5.25 7.18
CA VAL A 85 8.12 4.31 8.25
C VAL A 85 6.63 4.39 8.59
N ASN A 86 6.02 3.22 8.76
CA ASN A 86 4.68 3.09 9.30
C ASN A 86 4.72 2.47 10.71
N HIS A 87 4.16 3.17 11.69
CA HIS A 87 3.92 2.71 13.05
C HIS A 87 2.43 2.53 13.37
N GLY A 88 1.55 3.05 12.52
CA GLY A 88 0.11 3.01 12.74
C GLY A 88 -0.50 1.70 12.22
N ASN A 89 -1.21 0.98 13.06
CA ASN A 89 -1.91 -0.24 12.66
C ASN A 89 -2.88 0.01 11.50
N ILE A 90 -2.96 -0.96 10.61
CA ILE A 90 -3.84 -0.95 9.46
C ILE A 90 -4.94 -1.98 9.71
N THR A 91 -6.19 -1.54 9.73
CA THR A 91 -7.35 -2.42 9.88
C THR A 91 -8.23 -2.31 8.65
N ILE A 92 -8.60 -3.44 8.07
CA ILE A 92 -9.47 -3.50 6.91
C ILE A 92 -10.77 -4.17 7.28
N ASN A 93 -11.90 -3.52 7.00
CA ASN A 93 -13.21 -4.02 7.37
C ASN A 93 -13.73 -5.10 6.42
N ARG A 94 -14.59 -5.98 6.95
CA ARG A 94 -15.16 -7.17 6.26
C ARG A 94 -15.81 -6.90 4.91
N ASN A 95 -16.31 -5.71 4.67
CA ASN A 95 -17.07 -5.39 3.45
C ASN A 95 -16.25 -4.65 2.40
N ALA A 96 -14.95 -4.48 2.60
CA ALA A 96 -14.09 -3.80 1.65
C ALA A 96 -13.62 -4.78 0.57
N LYS A 97 -13.87 -4.44 -0.69
CA LYS A 97 -13.12 -5.00 -1.83
C LYS A 97 -11.89 -4.15 -2.03
N TYR A 98 -10.69 -4.70 -2.07
CA TYR A 98 -9.48 -3.94 -2.32
C TYR A 98 -8.49 -4.72 -3.16
N TYR A 99 -7.70 -3.97 -3.90
CA TYR A 99 -6.67 -4.51 -4.78
C TYR A 99 -5.33 -4.69 -4.07
N GLY A 100 -5.12 -3.99 -2.95
CA GLY A 100 -3.90 -4.18 -2.17
C GLY A 100 -3.92 -3.50 -0.81
N ALA A 101 -3.35 -4.17 0.19
CA ALA A 101 -3.06 -3.61 1.49
C ALA A 101 -1.60 -3.83 1.85
N GLY A 102 -0.88 -2.76 2.15
CA GLY A 102 0.53 -2.80 2.47
C GLY A 102 0.91 -1.91 3.63
N GLY A 103 1.90 -2.32 4.39
CA GLY A 103 2.42 -1.53 5.50
C GLY A 103 2.96 -0.16 5.09
N ILE A 104 3.42 -0.04 3.86
CA ILE A 104 3.91 1.22 3.26
C ILE A 104 3.03 1.64 2.08
N LEU A 105 2.85 0.78 1.08
CA LEU A 105 2.11 1.07 -0.15
C LEU A 105 1.03 0.02 -0.37
N GLY A 106 -0.23 0.46 -0.51
CA GLY A 106 -1.34 -0.45 -0.71
C GLY A 106 -1.36 -1.06 -2.11
N TYR A 107 -1.50 -0.24 -3.12
CA TYR A 107 -1.77 -0.68 -4.48
C TYR A 107 -1.12 0.20 -5.55
N VAL A 108 -0.60 -0.43 -6.60
CA VAL A 108 -0.15 0.24 -7.83
C VAL A 108 -0.86 -0.36 -9.03
N LYS A 109 -1.54 0.48 -9.80
CA LYS A 109 -2.34 0.05 -10.94
C LYS A 109 -1.48 -0.15 -12.19
N GLN A 110 -0.62 0.83 -12.49
CA GLN A 110 0.29 0.80 -13.62
C GLN A 110 1.54 1.63 -13.30
N GLY A 111 2.59 1.47 -14.09
CA GLY A 111 3.88 2.12 -13.82
C GLY A 111 4.70 1.37 -12.76
N GLY A 112 5.83 1.91 -12.42
CA GLY A 112 6.78 1.32 -11.49
C GLY A 112 6.57 1.75 -10.04
N ALA A 113 6.70 0.83 -9.10
CA ALA A 113 6.78 1.15 -7.68
C ALA A 113 8.22 0.98 -7.19
N HIS A 114 8.82 2.06 -6.75
CA HIS A 114 10.18 2.07 -6.20
C HIS A 114 10.12 2.28 -4.69
N VAL A 115 10.09 1.20 -3.91
CA VAL A 115 10.00 1.26 -2.45
C VAL A 115 11.34 0.83 -1.86
N ARG A 116 12.04 1.76 -1.17
CA ARG A 116 13.41 1.52 -0.68
C ARG A 116 13.63 2.03 0.73
N TYR A 117 14.38 1.24 1.52
CA TYR A 117 14.76 1.58 2.89
C TYR A 117 13.56 1.93 3.78
N CYS A 118 12.40 1.30 3.52
CA CYS A 118 11.18 1.54 4.26
C CYS A 118 10.97 0.47 5.34
N CYS A 119 10.27 0.85 6.40
CA CYS A 119 9.98 -0.06 7.49
C CYS A 119 8.49 0.01 7.88
N ASN A 120 7.85 -1.15 7.93
CA ASN A 120 6.56 -1.29 8.59
C ASN A 120 6.76 -1.91 9.97
N ARG A 121 6.31 -1.22 11.03
CA ARG A 121 6.35 -1.69 12.42
C ARG A 121 4.96 -1.97 12.98
N ALA A 122 3.96 -1.83 12.17
CA ALA A 122 2.56 -1.93 12.57
C ALA A 122 1.91 -3.20 12.04
N ASN A 123 0.90 -3.68 12.74
CA ASN A 123 0.12 -4.83 12.31
C ASN A 123 -0.84 -4.45 11.18
N ILE A 124 -1.10 -5.42 10.31
CA ILE A 124 -2.11 -5.35 9.26
C ILE A 124 -3.19 -6.37 9.60
N ASP A 125 -4.33 -5.88 10.09
CA ASP A 125 -5.47 -6.71 10.47
C ASP A 125 -6.47 -6.80 9.31
N TYR A 126 -6.73 -8.03 8.89
CA TYR A 126 -7.51 -8.38 7.73
C TYR A 126 -8.69 -9.30 8.11
N PRO A 127 -9.89 -9.09 7.56
CA PRO A 127 -11.04 -9.95 7.88
C PRO A 127 -10.89 -11.35 7.29
N LYS A 128 -11.27 -12.32 8.10
CA LYS A 128 -11.04 -13.76 7.91
C LYS A 128 -11.81 -14.42 6.76
N ASP A 129 -12.85 -13.80 6.25
CA ASP A 129 -13.92 -14.49 5.50
C ASP A 129 -14.05 -14.03 4.02
N LYS A 130 -13.04 -13.41 3.40
CA LYS A 130 -13.18 -12.88 2.04
C LYS A 130 -12.30 -13.51 0.99
N GLU A 131 -12.95 -13.80 -0.15
CA GLU A 131 -12.39 -14.42 -1.35
C GLU A 131 -11.86 -13.42 -2.40
N ASP A 132 -12.06 -12.10 -2.20
CA ASP A 132 -11.86 -11.06 -3.24
C ASP A 132 -10.73 -10.06 -2.95
N SER A 133 -9.65 -10.46 -2.31
CA SER A 133 -8.51 -9.57 -2.06
C SER A 133 -7.32 -9.91 -2.94
N HIS A 134 -6.77 -8.91 -3.62
CA HIS A 134 -5.71 -9.14 -4.59
C HIS A 134 -4.30 -9.21 -3.99
N GLY A 135 -3.98 -8.53 -2.91
CA GLY A 135 -2.64 -8.65 -2.30
C GLY A 135 -2.52 -8.00 -0.94
N ILE A 136 -1.92 -8.72 0.01
CA ILE A 136 -1.57 -8.18 1.33
C ILE A 136 -0.09 -8.42 1.57
N GLY A 137 0.65 -7.35 1.79
CA GLY A 137 2.08 -7.42 2.05
C GLY A 137 2.49 -6.54 3.21
N GLY A 138 3.50 -6.98 3.95
CA GLY A 138 4.04 -6.19 5.07
C GLY A 138 4.59 -4.83 4.64
N ILE A 139 5.03 -4.69 3.40
CA ILE A 139 5.51 -3.45 2.79
C ILE A 139 4.60 -3.01 1.64
N VAL A 140 4.40 -3.85 0.63
CA VAL A 140 3.59 -3.53 -0.55
C VAL A 140 2.47 -4.54 -0.71
N GLY A 141 1.23 -4.08 -0.83
CA GLY A 141 0.08 -4.95 -1.03
C GLY A 141 0.07 -5.59 -2.42
N SER A 142 -0.13 -4.79 -3.45
CA SER A 142 -0.19 -5.29 -4.82
C SER A 142 0.39 -4.30 -5.83
N ILE A 143 1.09 -4.84 -6.81
CA ILE A 143 1.53 -4.16 -8.04
C ILE A 143 0.94 -4.93 -9.20
N GLU A 144 -0.03 -4.36 -9.94
CA GLU A 144 -0.72 -5.10 -11.01
C GLU A 144 0.06 -5.15 -12.32
N LYS A 145 0.54 -4.01 -12.77
CA LYS A 145 1.28 -3.91 -14.02
C LYS A 145 2.47 -2.96 -13.88
N ALA A 146 3.68 -3.47 -14.05
CA ALA A 146 4.74 -2.62 -14.54
C ALA A 146 4.56 -2.51 -16.07
N ASN A 147 4.65 -1.32 -16.64
CA ASN A 147 4.84 -1.19 -18.08
C ASN A 147 6.14 -1.87 -18.46
N ASP A 148 6.26 -2.35 -19.70
CA ASP A 148 7.47 -3.06 -20.17
C ASP A 148 8.79 -2.28 -19.99
N ASN A 149 8.71 -0.98 -19.71
CA ASN A 149 9.85 -0.07 -19.50
C ASN A 149 10.04 0.37 -18.02
N ASP A 150 9.16 -0.02 -17.10
CA ASP A 150 9.20 0.42 -15.72
C ASP A 150 9.38 -0.79 -14.78
N ASP A 151 10.59 -1.00 -14.30
CA ASP A 151 10.86 -2.01 -13.28
C ASP A 151 10.29 -1.56 -11.92
N SER A 152 9.48 -2.41 -11.31
CA SER A 152 9.08 -2.23 -9.91
C SER A 152 10.04 -2.95 -8.98
N TYR A 153 10.44 -2.30 -7.89
CA TYR A 153 11.27 -2.97 -6.89
C TYR A 153 10.95 -2.57 -5.46
N VAL A 154 11.06 -3.55 -4.58
CA VAL A 154 11.08 -3.39 -3.13
C VAL A 154 12.47 -3.78 -2.65
N LEU A 155 13.22 -2.83 -2.10
CA LEU A 155 14.65 -2.97 -1.81
C LEU A 155 14.99 -2.47 -0.41
N ASP A 156 15.75 -3.28 0.34
CA ASP A 156 16.23 -2.93 1.69
C ASP A 156 15.07 -2.48 2.62
N CYS A 157 13.94 -3.20 2.58
CA CYS A 157 12.75 -2.92 3.37
C CYS A 157 12.56 -3.97 4.46
N TYR A 158 11.94 -3.56 5.58
CA TYR A 158 11.72 -4.43 6.73
C TYR A 158 10.25 -4.41 7.14
N ASN A 159 9.66 -5.58 7.32
CA ASN A 159 8.38 -5.73 7.97
C ASN A 159 8.57 -6.36 9.35
N MET A 160 8.24 -5.61 10.40
CA MET A 160 8.27 -6.04 11.79
C MET A 160 6.87 -6.26 12.37
N GLY A 161 5.83 -5.90 11.62
CA GLY A 161 4.44 -6.06 12.01
C GLY A 161 3.89 -7.42 11.61
N GLU A 162 2.86 -7.84 12.30
CA GLU A 162 2.12 -9.06 11.98
C GLU A 162 1.09 -8.79 10.88
N ILE A 163 0.88 -9.77 10.01
CA ILE A 163 -0.22 -9.79 9.06
C ILE A 163 -1.26 -10.75 9.60
N ASN A 164 -2.27 -10.21 10.27
CA ASN A 164 -3.30 -10.97 10.95
C ASN A 164 -4.48 -11.26 10.04
N GLY A 165 -4.73 -12.52 9.80
CA GLY A 165 -5.89 -13.01 9.05
C GLY A 165 -5.85 -14.53 9.00
N GLN A 166 -6.99 -15.20 9.17
CA GLN A 166 -7.00 -16.64 8.99
C GLN A 166 -6.94 -16.98 7.50
N GLN A 167 -6.04 -17.90 7.18
CA GLN A 167 -6.06 -18.58 5.91
C GLN A 167 -7.29 -19.49 5.88
N LYS A 168 -8.31 -19.12 5.11
CA LYS A 168 -9.30 -20.11 4.69
C LYS A 168 -8.58 -21.08 3.76
N ALA A 169 -8.76 -22.38 3.96
CA ALA A 169 -8.20 -23.40 3.09
C ALA A 169 -8.45 -22.99 1.64
N ILE A 170 -7.40 -22.98 0.84
CA ILE A 170 -7.37 -22.57 -0.56
C ILE A 170 -8.53 -23.22 -1.28
N SER A 171 -9.59 -22.47 -1.55
CA SER A 171 -10.52 -22.88 -2.57
C SER A 171 -9.87 -22.54 -3.92
N THR A 172 -9.91 -23.46 -4.84
CA THR A 172 -9.14 -23.50 -6.08
C THR A 172 -9.46 -22.38 -7.09
N LEU A 173 -10.10 -21.29 -6.68
CA LEU A 173 -10.58 -20.21 -7.57
C LEU A 173 -10.38 -18.78 -7.01
N GLY A 174 -9.76 -18.59 -5.87
CA GLY A 174 -9.51 -17.24 -5.30
C GLY A 174 -8.02 -16.88 -5.30
N THR A 175 -7.67 -15.74 -5.85
CA THR A 175 -6.30 -15.22 -5.92
C THR A 175 -5.98 -14.39 -4.66
N ASP A 176 -5.90 -15.01 -3.51
CA ASP A 176 -5.42 -14.38 -2.27
C ASP A 176 -3.90 -14.44 -2.22
N TYR A 177 -3.23 -13.32 -2.52
CA TYR A 177 -1.79 -13.22 -2.41
C TYR A 177 -1.39 -12.56 -1.09
N ARG A 178 -0.68 -13.31 -0.24
CA ARG A 178 -0.14 -12.79 1.04
C ARG A 178 1.35 -13.02 1.11
N GLY A 179 2.08 -11.97 1.41
CA GLY A 179 3.53 -12.03 1.57
C GLY A 179 4.01 -11.21 2.76
N GLY A 180 4.99 -11.70 3.48
CA GLY A 180 5.62 -10.95 4.58
C GLY A 180 6.11 -9.56 4.15
N ILE A 181 6.49 -9.42 2.89
CA ILE A 181 6.95 -8.15 2.29
C ILE A 181 6.00 -7.68 1.19
N VAL A 182 5.77 -8.50 0.15
CA VAL A 182 4.92 -8.15 -0.99
C VAL A 182 3.82 -9.19 -1.13
N GLY A 183 2.58 -8.74 -1.22
CA GLY A 183 1.42 -9.63 -1.43
C GLY A 183 1.36 -10.12 -2.87
N ASN A 184 1.21 -9.23 -3.81
CA ASN A 184 1.19 -9.52 -5.25
C ASN A 184 2.23 -8.67 -5.98
N LEU A 185 3.14 -9.33 -6.68
CA LEU A 185 4.17 -8.70 -7.47
C LEU A 185 3.93 -9.04 -8.95
N GLY A 186 3.43 -8.08 -9.70
CA GLY A 186 3.15 -8.23 -11.12
C GLY A 186 4.40 -8.50 -11.97
N SER A 187 4.23 -8.56 -13.28
CA SER A 187 5.35 -8.74 -14.23
C SER A 187 6.41 -7.66 -14.04
N HIS A 188 7.70 -8.03 -14.16
CA HIS A 188 8.88 -7.16 -13.98
C HIS A 188 9.09 -6.61 -12.55
N GLY A 189 8.36 -7.12 -11.57
CA GLY A 189 8.59 -6.76 -10.17
C GLY A 189 9.77 -7.53 -9.57
N ARG A 190 10.54 -6.86 -8.70
CA ARG A 190 11.70 -7.43 -8.01
C ARG A 190 11.69 -7.09 -6.52
N CYS A 191 11.98 -8.07 -5.69
CA CYS A 191 12.12 -7.88 -4.24
C CYS A 191 13.50 -8.32 -3.81
N TYR A 192 14.27 -7.42 -3.20
CA TYR A 192 15.65 -7.69 -2.80
C TYR A 192 15.92 -7.25 -1.37
N ARG A 193 16.71 -8.04 -0.62
CA ARG A 193 17.17 -7.72 0.74
C ARG A 193 16.02 -7.18 1.62
N ALA A 194 14.87 -7.80 1.57
CA ALA A 194 13.71 -7.42 2.35
C ALA A 194 13.37 -8.53 3.35
N VAL A 195 13.11 -8.15 4.60
CA VAL A 195 12.88 -9.06 5.73
C VAL A 195 11.60 -8.70 6.49
#